data_f5b4550ef9e2e4b4035f3992eaef2534
#
_entry.id   f5b4550ef9e2e4b4035f3992eaef2534
#
_cell.length_a   1.000
_cell.length_b   1.000
_cell.length_c   1.000
_cell.angle_alpha   90.00
_cell.angle_beta   90.00
_cell.angle_gamma   90.00
#
_symmetry.space_group_name_H-M   'P 1'
#
loop_
_entity.id
_entity.type
_entity.pdbx_description
1 polymer ?
#
loop_
_entity_poly.entity_id
_entity_poly.type
_entity_poly.pdbx_seq_one_letter_code
_entity_poly.pdbx_strand_id
1 'polypeptide(L)'
;MRPTLAVIDIDICSGQDELAREQLLENLETFRKPAVTPLWLNWLRERADLRVVCLVHDLEQLDDFLVDAIRSAPGVRGTSARLAFDGMVRGESLMDLSLLDSGLDRRAAAAVMIKTQPGQDREVFCALKDLPHHAEVEVIWVVKLFHSGEADLMVMLLGERTSALTGYVMSWIRTVPGVMDSQLSSVLDWRILGQTEDFIALAQRFPEPAAGCK
;
A
#
# COMPACT_ATOMS: atom_id res chain seq x y z
N MET A 1 -19.11 9.64 -6.22
CA MET A 1 -18.44 9.42 -4.92
C MET A 1 -16.95 9.66 -5.11
N ARG A 2 -16.20 10.15 -4.10
CA ARG A 2 -14.74 10.26 -4.23
C ARG A 2 -14.14 8.87 -4.09
N PRO A 3 -13.17 8.48 -4.92
CA PRO A 3 -12.56 7.17 -4.84
C PRO A 3 -11.87 6.94 -3.49
N THR A 4 -11.82 5.69 -3.05
CA THR A 4 -11.20 5.22 -1.82
C THR A 4 -10.07 4.28 -2.17
N LEU A 5 -8.97 4.28 -1.43
CA LEU A 5 -7.92 3.30 -1.59
C LEU A 5 -8.26 2.05 -0.79
N ALA A 6 -8.23 0.89 -1.43
CA ALA A 6 -8.32 -0.40 -0.77
C ALA A 6 -6.95 -1.08 -0.76
N VAL A 7 -6.55 -1.57 0.40
CA VAL A 7 -5.34 -2.37 0.61
C VAL A 7 -5.81 -3.77 1.00
N ILE A 8 -5.53 -4.75 0.16
CA ILE A 8 -6.02 -6.12 0.30
C ILE A 8 -4.83 -7.03 0.52
N ASP A 9 -4.67 -7.55 1.73
CA ASP A 9 -3.71 -8.59 2.06
C ASP A 9 -4.30 -9.96 1.69
N ILE A 10 -3.48 -10.81 1.11
CA ILE A 10 -3.86 -12.12 0.59
C ILE A 10 -2.93 -13.16 1.21
N ASP A 11 -3.49 -14.15 1.87
CA ASP A 11 -2.78 -15.31 2.38
C ASP A 11 -2.91 -16.47 1.40
N ILE A 12 -1.81 -17.16 1.14
CA ILE A 12 -1.74 -18.29 0.22
C ILE A 12 -1.49 -19.60 0.97
N CYS A 13 -2.03 -20.69 0.46
CA CYS A 13 -1.72 -22.02 0.94
C CYS A 13 -0.27 -22.38 0.62
N SER A 14 0.47 -22.89 1.60
CA SER A 14 1.87 -23.28 1.43
C SER A 14 2.07 -24.20 0.23
N GLY A 15 3.06 -23.85 -0.60
CA GLY A 15 3.41 -24.59 -1.81
C GLY A 15 2.53 -24.30 -3.04
N GLN A 16 1.62 -23.31 -2.96
CA GLN A 16 0.81 -22.86 -4.10
C GLN A 16 1.14 -21.42 -4.54
N ASP A 17 2.23 -20.87 -4.04
CA ASP A 17 2.59 -19.48 -4.22
C ASP A 17 2.69 -19.07 -5.70
N GLU A 18 3.34 -19.88 -6.52
CA GLU A 18 3.56 -19.58 -7.94
C GLU A 18 2.26 -19.67 -8.74
N LEU A 19 1.46 -20.73 -8.51
CA LEU A 19 0.16 -20.90 -9.16
C LEU A 19 -0.82 -19.78 -8.79
N ALA A 20 -0.91 -19.45 -7.50
CA ALA A 20 -1.76 -18.36 -7.03
C ALA A 20 -1.32 -17.03 -7.62
N ARG A 21 -0.02 -16.79 -7.70
CA ARG A 21 0.58 -15.59 -8.30
C ARG A 21 0.16 -15.42 -9.75
N GLU A 22 0.39 -16.43 -10.58
CA GLU A 22 0.07 -16.39 -12.00
C GLU A 22 -1.43 -16.14 -12.23
N GLN A 23 -2.27 -16.88 -11.53
CA GLN A 23 -3.71 -16.75 -11.70
C GLN A 23 -4.26 -15.42 -11.18
N LEU A 24 -3.73 -14.93 -10.05
CA LEU A 24 -4.09 -13.59 -9.55
C LEU A 24 -3.71 -12.52 -10.54
N LEU A 25 -2.52 -12.59 -11.12
CA LEU A 25 -2.08 -11.61 -12.11
C LEU A 25 -3.02 -11.62 -13.33
N GLU A 26 -3.32 -12.79 -13.87
CA GLU A 26 -4.25 -12.93 -14.99
C GLU A 26 -5.65 -12.38 -14.65
N ASN A 27 -6.18 -12.75 -13.47
CA ASN A 27 -7.47 -12.25 -13.01
C ASN A 27 -7.50 -10.72 -12.90
N LEU A 28 -6.46 -10.12 -12.31
CA LEU A 28 -6.35 -8.67 -12.10
C LEU A 28 -6.18 -7.91 -13.43
N GLU A 29 -5.40 -8.44 -14.36
CA GLU A 29 -5.21 -7.85 -15.70
C GLU A 29 -6.49 -7.93 -16.55
N THR A 30 -7.29 -8.96 -16.36
CA THR A 30 -8.55 -9.16 -17.11
C THR A 30 -9.77 -8.53 -16.45
N PHE A 31 -9.67 -8.18 -15.17
CA PHE A 31 -10.77 -7.54 -14.45
C PHE A 31 -11.10 -6.14 -15.03
N ARG A 32 -12.34 -5.96 -15.51
CA ARG A 32 -12.77 -4.77 -16.26
C ARG A 32 -14.02 -4.10 -15.68
N LYS A 33 -14.20 -4.17 -14.37
CA LYS A 33 -15.27 -3.40 -13.71
C LYS A 33 -14.76 -1.98 -13.40
N PRO A 34 -15.37 -0.90 -13.91
CA PRO A 34 -14.87 0.46 -13.78
C PRO A 34 -14.89 0.99 -12.33
N ALA A 35 -15.60 0.28 -11.45
CA ALA A 35 -15.74 0.69 -10.05
C ALA A 35 -14.55 0.30 -9.16
N VAL A 36 -13.71 -0.65 -9.59
CA VAL A 36 -12.49 -1.08 -8.86
C VAL A 36 -11.35 -1.19 -9.85
N THR A 37 -10.33 -0.37 -9.67
CA THR A 37 -9.12 -0.37 -10.50
C THR A 37 -7.94 -0.91 -9.70
N PRO A 38 -7.42 -2.11 -9.99
CA PRO A 38 -6.17 -2.58 -9.42
C PRO A 38 -5.02 -1.66 -9.84
N LEU A 39 -4.25 -1.17 -8.88
CA LEU A 39 -3.11 -0.29 -9.13
C LEU A 39 -1.81 -1.06 -9.19
N TRP A 40 -1.59 -1.98 -8.25
CA TRP A 40 -0.42 -2.86 -8.21
C TRP A 40 -0.66 -4.09 -7.35
N LEU A 41 0.13 -5.11 -7.62
CA LEU A 41 0.24 -6.35 -6.87
C LEU A 41 1.67 -6.45 -6.32
N ASN A 42 1.81 -6.64 -5.01
CA ASN A 42 3.07 -6.77 -4.31
C ASN A 42 3.25 -8.17 -3.75
N TRP A 43 4.44 -8.73 -3.89
CA TRP A 43 4.91 -9.89 -3.14
C TRP A 43 5.58 -9.42 -1.87
N LEU A 44 5.12 -9.90 -0.74
CA LEU A 44 5.59 -9.47 0.55
C LEU A 44 6.40 -10.57 1.25
N ARG A 45 7.32 -10.14 2.07
CA ARG A 45 7.96 -10.98 3.06
C ARG A 45 7.34 -10.63 4.41
N GLU A 46 6.96 -11.65 5.18
CA GLU A 46 6.64 -11.60 6.61
C GLU A 46 5.17 -11.73 7.00
N ARG A 47 4.21 -10.90 6.57
CA ARG A 47 2.86 -10.91 7.15
C ARG A 47 1.78 -11.49 6.27
N ALA A 48 1.75 -11.05 5.04
CA ALA A 48 0.87 -11.56 3.99
C ALA A 48 1.77 -12.03 2.86
N ASP A 49 1.32 -12.99 2.09
CA ASP A 49 2.10 -13.49 0.97
C ASP A 49 2.03 -12.49 -0.20
N LEU A 50 0.84 -11.92 -0.41
CA LEU A 50 0.60 -10.93 -1.47
C LEU A 50 -0.23 -9.75 -0.94
N ARG A 51 -0.12 -8.61 -1.63
CA ARG A 51 -0.94 -7.44 -1.40
C ARG A 51 -1.37 -6.82 -2.72
N VAL A 52 -2.68 -6.61 -2.88
CA VAL A 52 -3.25 -5.82 -3.97
C VAL A 52 -3.66 -4.46 -3.43
N VAL A 53 -3.32 -3.40 -4.15
CA VAL A 53 -3.81 -2.05 -3.86
C VAL A 53 -4.70 -1.60 -5.00
N CYS A 54 -5.90 -1.15 -4.67
CA CYS A 54 -6.93 -0.77 -5.63
C CYS A 54 -7.47 0.63 -5.37
N LEU A 55 -7.84 1.33 -6.42
CA LEU A 55 -8.70 2.51 -6.35
C LEU A 55 -10.16 2.06 -6.49
N VAL A 56 -10.99 2.35 -5.47
CA VAL A 56 -12.36 1.89 -5.38
C VAL A 56 -13.31 3.07 -5.52
N HIS A 57 -14.13 3.07 -6.54
CA HIS A 57 -15.15 4.09 -6.81
C HIS A 57 -16.51 3.72 -6.23
N ASP A 58 -16.76 2.42 -6.06
CA ASP A 58 -17.99 1.86 -5.50
C ASP A 58 -17.66 0.69 -4.56
N LEU A 59 -18.03 0.82 -3.28
CA LEU A 59 -17.74 -0.18 -2.26
C LEU A 59 -18.53 -1.48 -2.45
N GLU A 60 -19.73 -1.43 -3.06
CA GLU A 60 -20.51 -2.64 -3.34
C GLU A 60 -19.79 -3.53 -4.37
N GLN A 61 -19.08 -2.92 -5.30
CA GLN A 61 -18.29 -3.63 -6.30
C GLN A 61 -16.97 -4.21 -5.75
N LEU A 62 -16.53 -3.76 -4.56
CA LEU A 62 -15.34 -4.32 -3.92
C LEU A 62 -15.54 -5.77 -3.49
N ASP A 63 -16.73 -6.12 -2.99
CA ASP A 63 -17.05 -7.52 -2.64
C ASP A 63 -17.02 -8.42 -3.87
N ASP A 64 -17.61 -8.00 -4.98
CA ASP A 64 -17.53 -8.73 -6.25
C ASP A 64 -16.08 -8.91 -6.69
N PHE A 65 -15.28 -7.83 -6.59
CA PHE A 65 -13.86 -7.89 -6.92
C PHE A 65 -13.11 -8.91 -6.05
N LEU A 66 -13.36 -8.92 -4.73
CA LEU A 66 -12.74 -9.87 -3.82
C LEU A 66 -13.12 -11.32 -4.15
N VAL A 67 -14.36 -11.57 -4.54
CA VAL A 67 -14.84 -12.90 -4.89
C VAL A 67 -14.33 -13.32 -6.27
N ASP A 68 -14.56 -12.49 -7.28
CA ASP A 68 -14.35 -12.87 -8.68
C ASP A 68 -12.88 -12.81 -9.10
N ALA A 69 -12.11 -11.80 -8.61
CA ALA A 69 -10.73 -11.61 -9.04
C ALA A 69 -9.71 -12.19 -8.06
N ILE A 70 -9.98 -12.13 -6.74
CA ILE A 70 -8.99 -12.53 -5.74
C ILE A 70 -9.24 -13.95 -5.23
N ARG A 71 -10.41 -14.22 -4.63
CA ARG A 71 -10.70 -15.51 -3.97
C ARG A 71 -10.94 -16.65 -4.94
N SER A 72 -11.22 -16.36 -6.20
CA SER A 72 -11.31 -17.34 -7.28
C SER A 72 -9.96 -17.95 -7.66
N ALA A 73 -8.84 -17.28 -7.34
CA ALA A 73 -7.52 -17.80 -7.65
C ALA A 73 -7.18 -19.02 -6.79
N PRO A 74 -6.69 -20.13 -7.39
CA PRO A 74 -6.28 -21.32 -6.67
C PRO A 74 -5.22 -20.98 -5.62
N GLY A 75 -5.30 -21.61 -4.46
CA GLY A 75 -4.33 -21.42 -3.39
C GLY A 75 -4.59 -20.21 -2.48
N VAL A 76 -5.48 -19.29 -2.83
CA VAL A 76 -5.89 -18.22 -1.91
C VAL A 76 -6.64 -18.83 -0.73
N ARG A 77 -6.07 -18.67 0.48
CA ARG A 77 -6.63 -19.16 1.75
C ARG A 77 -7.49 -18.13 2.43
N GLY A 78 -7.10 -16.86 2.35
CA GLY A 78 -7.77 -15.79 3.04
C GLY A 78 -7.44 -14.42 2.45
N THR A 79 -8.31 -13.44 2.74
CA THR A 79 -8.13 -12.06 2.34
C THR A 79 -8.52 -11.12 3.47
N SER A 80 -7.78 -10.04 3.64
CA SER A 80 -8.11 -8.96 4.57
C SER A 80 -8.05 -7.63 3.83
N ALA A 81 -9.20 -6.98 3.65
CA ALA A 81 -9.30 -5.69 2.98
C ALA A 81 -9.38 -4.55 4.02
N ARG A 82 -8.59 -3.50 3.79
CA ARG A 82 -8.58 -2.25 4.57
C ARG A 82 -8.82 -1.08 3.64
N LEU A 83 -9.65 -0.15 4.09
CA LEU A 83 -9.98 1.04 3.31
C LEU A 83 -9.24 2.24 3.87
N ALA A 84 -8.75 3.11 2.98
CA ALA A 84 -8.13 4.37 3.34
C ALA A 84 -8.91 5.54 2.74
N PHE A 85 -9.48 6.37 3.61
CA PHE A 85 -10.29 7.54 3.21
C PHE A 85 -9.53 8.85 3.31
N ASP A 86 -8.42 8.87 4.03
CA ASP A 86 -7.57 10.04 4.25
C ASP A 86 -6.11 9.65 4.10
N GLY A 87 -5.31 10.55 3.58
CA GLY A 87 -3.92 10.25 3.29
C GLY A 87 -3.19 11.37 2.58
N MET A 88 -1.92 11.10 2.31
CA MET A 88 -1.04 11.88 1.47
C MET A 88 -0.32 10.92 0.52
N VAL A 89 -0.26 11.30 -0.74
CA VAL A 89 0.55 10.64 -1.77
C VAL A 89 1.49 11.68 -2.37
N ARG A 90 2.77 11.38 -2.43
CA ARG A 90 3.76 12.22 -3.10
C ARG A 90 3.74 11.89 -4.59
N GLY A 91 3.20 12.82 -5.39
CA GLY A 91 2.94 12.61 -6.80
C GLY A 91 4.20 12.32 -7.62
N GLU A 92 5.31 13.00 -7.35
CA GLU A 92 6.59 12.77 -8.02
C GLU A 92 7.09 11.34 -7.75
N SER A 93 7.11 10.93 -6.49
CA SER A 93 7.53 9.59 -6.08
C SER A 93 6.62 8.48 -6.61
N LEU A 94 5.34 8.77 -6.77
CA LEU A 94 4.39 7.81 -7.33
C LEU A 94 4.64 7.56 -8.82
N MET A 95 5.03 8.61 -9.56
CA MET A 95 5.41 8.47 -10.98
C MET A 95 6.69 7.66 -11.12
N ASP A 96 7.64 7.79 -10.19
CA ASP A 96 8.85 6.97 -10.16
C ASP A 96 8.53 5.48 -9.95
N LEU A 97 7.50 5.16 -9.15
CA LEU A 97 7.01 3.78 -9.00
C LEU A 97 6.57 3.18 -10.35
N SER A 98 5.93 3.96 -11.22
CA SER A 98 5.51 3.48 -12.53
C SER A 98 6.68 3.11 -13.45
N LEU A 99 7.87 3.66 -13.19
CA LEU A 99 9.09 3.34 -13.93
C LEU A 99 9.80 2.07 -13.41
N LEU A 100 9.48 1.62 -12.19
CA LEU A 100 10.11 0.44 -11.58
C LEU A 100 9.75 -0.88 -12.27
N ASP A 101 8.57 -0.96 -12.88
CA ASP A 101 8.14 -2.15 -13.64
C ASP A 101 9.02 -2.42 -14.88
N SER A 102 9.84 -1.44 -15.28
CA SER A 102 10.80 -1.61 -16.39
C SER A 102 12.03 -2.44 -16.03
N GLY A 103 12.20 -2.87 -14.78
CA GLY A 103 13.37 -3.59 -14.28
C GLY A 103 14.67 -2.76 -14.24
N LEU A 104 14.58 -1.47 -14.52
CA LEU A 104 15.71 -0.54 -14.54
C LEU A 104 16.07 -0.02 -13.15
N ASP A 105 15.13 -0.06 -12.23
CA ASP A 105 15.34 0.41 -10.86
C ASP A 105 15.48 -0.77 -9.90
N ARG A 106 16.60 -0.78 -9.14
CA ARG A 106 16.92 -1.79 -8.13
C ARG A 106 16.58 -1.34 -6.71
N ARG A 107 15.76 -0.31 -6.56
CA ARG A 107 15.36 0.19 -5.25
C ARG A 107 14.54 -0.86 -4.48
N ALA A 108 14.73 -0.89 -3.17
CA ALA A 108 13.93 -1.68 -2.27
C ALA A 108 12.65 -0.92 -1.91
N ALA A 109 11.56 -1.65 -1.73
CA ALA A 109 10.31 -1.08 -1.24
C ALA A 109 9.84 -1.81 0.02
N ALA A 110 9.10 -1.08 0.87
CA ALA A 110 8.48 -1.66 2.05
C ALA A 110 7.16 -0.97 2.39
N ALA A 111 6.21 -1.76 2.88
CA ALA A 111 5.01 -1.26 3.51
C ALA A 111 5.15 -1.34 5.03
N VAL A 112 4.84 -0.25 5.72
CA VAL A 112 4.88 -0.18 7.18
C VAL A 112 3.47 0.00 7.71
N MET A 113 2.99 -0.99 8.44
CA MET A 113 1.71 -0.93 9.17
C MET A 113 1.98 -0.36 10.55
N ILE A 114 1.24 0.65 10.97
CA ILE A 114 1.49 1.40 12.21
C ILE A 114 0.25 1.34 13.07
N LYS A 115 0.44 0.95 14.33
CA LYS A 115 -0.56 1.04 15.39
C LYS A 115 -0.28 2.28 16.23
N THR A 116 -1.30 3.09 16.47
CA THR A 116 -1.19 4.32 17.25
C THR A 116 -1.80 4.15 18.65
N GLN A 117 -1.40 5.00 19.57
CA GLN A 117 -2.08 5.13 20.85
C GLN A 117 -3.52 5.64 20.60
N PRO A 118 -4.51 5.14 21.38
CA PRO A 118 -5.89 5.57 21.22
C PRO A 118 -6.03 7.09 21.26
N GLY A 119 -6.66 7.65 20.22
CA GLY A 119 -6.90 9.09 20.08
C GLY A 119 -5.71 9.90 19.52
N GLN A 120 -4.57 9.29 19.23
CA GLN A 120 -3.39 9.98 18.69
C GLN A 120 -3.14 9.72 17.19
N ASP A 121 -4.07 9.05 16.52
CA ASP A 121 -3.94 8.73 15.09
C ASP A 121 -3.75 9.95 14.19
N ARG A 122 -4.39 11.08 14.54
CA ARG A 122 -4.26 12.34 13.79
C ARG A 122 -2.88 12.96 13.98
N GLU A 123 -2.40 13.06 15.20
CA GLU A 123 -1.09 13.63 15.54
C GLU A 123 0.04 12.81 14.92
N VAL A 124 -0.04 11.47 15.03
CA VAL A 124 0.91 10.55 14.40
C VAL A 124 0.88 10.69 12.88
N PHE A 125 -0.31 10.73 12.29
CA PHE A 125 -0.47 10.92 10.85
C PHE A 125 0.18 12.23 10.38
N CYS A 126 -0.04 13.34 11.08
CA CYS A 126 0.58 14.61 10.75
C CYS A 126 2.11 14.55 10.86
N ALA A 127 2.62 13.96 11.93
CA ALA A 127 4.06 13.82 12.11
C ALA A 127 4.71 12.93 11.03
N LEU A 128 4.04 11.86 10.60
CA LEU A 128 4.52 11.00 9.52
C LEU A 128 4.53 11.71 8.15
N LYS A 129 3.57 12.60 7.91
CA LYS A 129 3.55 13.41 6.68
C LYS A 129 4.71 14.41 6.63
N ASP A 130 5.10 14.94 7.78
CA ASP A 130 6.17 15.92 7.92
C ASP A 130 7.55 15.27 8.11
N LEU A 131 7.66 13.92 8.00
CA LEU A 131 8.95 13.24 8.08
C LEU A 131 9.93 13.79 7.04
N PRO A 132 11.19 14.05 7.44
CA PRO A 132 12.17 14.61 6.55
C PRO A 132 12.48 13.67 5.38
N HIS A 133 12.73 14.27 4.23
CA HIS A 133 13.35 13.55 3.13
C HIS A 133 14.72 13.05 3.57
N HIS A 134 14.96 11.77 3.43
CA HIS A 134 16.24 11.15 3.70
C HIS A 134 16.92 10.79 2.38
N ALA A 135 18.23 10.97 2.27
CA ALA A 135 18.94 10.75 1.00
C ALA A 135 18.75 9.33 0.44
N GLU A 136 18.57 8.33 1.31
CA GLU A 136 18.45 6.93 0.93
C GLU A 136 17.02 6.37 1.00
N VAL A 137 16.05 7.13 1.55
CA VAL A 137 14.66 6.64 1.77
C VAL A 137 13.65 7.73 1.48
N GLU A 138 12.69 7.37 0.68
CA GLU A 138 11.57 8.20 0.26
C GLU A 138 10.25 7.65 0.80
N VAL A 139 9.40 8.55 1.33
CA VAL A 139 8.03 8.22 1.72
C VAL A 139 7.14 8.46 0.52
N ILE A 140 6.57 7.40 -0.03
CA ILE A 140 5.68 7.47 -1.21
C ILE A 140 4.29 7.93 -0.81
N TRP A 141 3.75 7.32 0.25
CA TRP A 141 2.47 7.73 0.82
C TRP A 141 2.38 7.45 2.31
N VAL A 142 1.46 8.16 2.94
CA VAL A 142 0.95 7.90 4.29
C VAL A 142 -0.57 7.90 4.20
N VAL A 143 -1.23 6.81 4.60
CA VAL A 143 -2.70 6.71 4.57
C VAL A 143 -3.24 6.26 5.92
N LYS A 144 -4.43 6.80 6.24
CA LYS A 144 -5.21 6.38 7.42
C LYS A 144 -6.10 5.22 7.02
N LEU A 145 -6.00 4.11 7.77
CA LEU A 145 -6.79 2.92 7.56
C LEU A 145 -8.05 2.97 8.42
N PHE A 146 -9.16 2.58 7.83
CA PHE A 146 -10.44 2.54 8.53
C PHE A 146 -10.59 1.21 9.27
N HIS A 147 -10.69 1.30 10.60
CA HIS A 147 -11.04 0.21 11.54
C HIS A 147 -10.45 -1.18 11.24
N SER A 148 -9.15 -1.25 10.96
CA SER A 148 -8.53 -2.55 10.71
C SER A 148 -8.24 -3.36 11.98
N GLY A 149 -8.40 -2.77 13.18
CA GLY A 149 -8.06 -3.41 14.45
C GLY A 149 -6.55 -3.61 14.68
N GLU A 150 -5.81 -3.92 13.64
CA GLU A 150 -4.39 -4.27 13.70
C GLU A 150 -3.45 -3.09 13.42
N ALA A 151 -3.89 -2.16 12.56
CA ALA A 151 -3.14 -0.94 12.23
C ALA A 151 -4.10 0.22 11.98
N ASP A 152 -3.65 1.43 12.28
CA ASP A 152 -4.42 2.66 12.08
C ASP A 152 -3.89 3.45 10.88
N LEU A 153 -2.61 3.26 10.54
CA LEU A 153 -1.94 3.94 9.44
C LEU A 153 -1.10 2.94 8.62
N MET A 154 -0.88 3.28 7.35
CA MET A 154 0.09 2.60 6.49
C MET A 154 0.99 3.63 5.83
N VAL A 155 2.29 3.32 5.81
CA VAL A 155 3.32 4.10 5.09
C VAL A 155 3.95 3.19 4.05
N MET A 156 4.10 3.70 2.83
CA MET A 156 4.89 3.06 1.78
C MET A 156 6.21 3.79 1.63
N LEU A 157 7.27 3.03 1.68
CA LEU A 157 8.65 3.50 1.59
C LEU A 157 9.32 2.95 0.34
N LEU A 158 10.16 3.75 -0.27
CA LEU A 158 11.09 3.37 -1.31
C LEU A 158 12.50 3.75 -0.87
N GLY A 159 13.48 2.89 -1.09
CA GLY A 159 14.84 3.17 -0.68
C GLY A 159 15.86 2.37 -1.51
N GLU A 160 17.12 2.75 -1.41
CA GLU A 160 18.19 2.11 -2.16
C GLU A 160 18.37 0.63 -1.79
N ARG A 161 18.07 0.28 -0.53
CA ARG A 161 18.26 -1.09 0.03
C ARG A 161 17.37 -1.35 1.23
N THR A 162 17.02 -2.57 1.49
CA THR A 162 16.18 -3.00 2.61
C THR A 162 16.72 -2.54 3.97
N SER A 163 18.05 -2.54 4.17
CA SER A 163 18.64 -2.07 5.42
C SER A 163 18.43 -0.58 5.67
N ALA A 164 18.40 0.26 4.63
CA ALA A 164 18.07 1.67 4.75
C ALA A 164 16.61 1.86 5.17
N LEU A 165 15.68 1.08 4.58
CA LEU A 165 14.25 1.09 4.96
C LEU A 165 14.07 0.69 6.42
N THR A 166 14.72 -0.39 6.88
CA THR A 166 14.67 -0.83 8.28
C THR A 166 15.24 0.24 9.22
N GLY A 167 16.39 0.83 8.86
CA GLY A 167 17.00 1.92 9.63
C GLY A 167 16.07 3.14 9.74
N TYR A 168 15.41 3.50 8.65
CA TYR A 168 14.47 4.60 8.63
C TYR A 168 13.26 4.36 9.54
N VAL A 169 12.68 3.16 9.49
CA VAL A 169 11.56 2.79 10.38
C VAL A 169 11.96 2.88 11.84
N MET A 170 13.14 2.35 12.19
CA MET A 170 13.63 2.36 13.58
C MET A 170 13.95 3.77 14.08
N SER A 171 14.54 4.62 13.25
CA SER A 171 15.05 5.93 13.65
C SER A 171 14.02 7.05 13.53
N TRP A 172 13.05 6.92 12.64
CA TRP A 172 12.12 7.99 12.33
C TRP A 172 10.66 7.63 12.61
N ILE A 173 10.18 6.48 12.14
CA ILE A 173 8.76 6.11 12.31
C ILE A 173 8.47 5.71 13.76
N ARG A 174 9.27 4.81 14.31
CA ARG A 174 9.07 4.32 15.70
C ARG A 174 9.30 5.38 16.76
N THR A 175 10.02 6.43 16.44
CA THR A 175 10.29 7.53 17.38
C THR A 175 9.21 8.60 17.37
N VAL A 176 8.24 8.56 16.45
CA VAL A 176 7.09 9.47 16.44
C VAL A 176 6.26 9.25 17.70
N PRO A 177 6.05 10.30 18.51
CA PRO A 177 5.19 10.19 19.69
C PRO A 177 3.80 9.68 19.32
N GLY A 178 3.28 8.71 20.07
CA GLY A 178 1.99 8.09 19.82
C GLY A 178 2.03 6.84 18.94
N VAL A 179 3.15 6.49 18.34
CA VAL A 179 3.35 5.18 17.70
C VAL A 179 3.51 4.13 18.80
N MET A 180 2.60 3.14 18.83
CA MET A 180 2.67 2.01 19.76
C MET A 180 3.48 0.85 19.19
N ASP A 181 3.21 0.55 17.91
CA ASP A 181 3.85 -0.54 17.18
C ASP A 181 3.96 -0.20 15.70
N SER A 182 4.96 -0.77 15.06
CA SER A 182 5.13 -0.68 13.62
C SER A 182 5.68 -1.99 13.07
N GLN A 183 5.03 -2.50 12.05
CA GLN A 183 5.41 -3.71 11.35
C GLN A 183 5.81 -3.38 9.92
N LEU A 184 7.06 -3.67 9.58
CA LEU A 184 7.59 -3.50 8.24
C LEU A 184 7.42 -4.81 7.47
N SER A 185 6.87 -4.74 6.27
CA SER A 185 6.84 -5.83 5.29
C SER A 185 7.63 -5.42 4.06
N SER A 186 8.72 -6.13 3.80
CA SER A 186 9.53 -5.89 2.60
C SER A 186 8.78 -6.37 1.36
N VAL A 187 8.79 -5.54 0.32
CA VAL A 187 8.29 -5.93 -1.01
C VAL A 187 9.41 -6.68 -1.72
N LEU A 188 9.16 -7.93 -2.08
CA LEU A 188 10.09 -8.79 -2.78
C LEU A 188 10.05 -8.60 -4.30
N ASP A 189 8.84 -8.37 -4.80
CA ASP A 189 8.55 -8.12 -6.19
C ASP A 189 7.22 -7.37 -6.31
N TRP A 190 6.96 -6.71 -7.40
CA TRP A 190 5.72 -6.01 -7.67
C TRP A 190 5.35 -6.00 -9.14
N ARG A 191 4.07 -5.81 -9.41
CA ARG A 191 3.52 -5.57 -10.75
C ARG A 191 2.64 -4.34 -10.72
N ILE A 192 2.91 -3.43 -11.63
CA ILE A 192 2.05 -2.28 -11.91
C ILE A 192 0.91 -2.75 -12.80
N LEU A 193 -0.33 -2.47 -12.41
CA LEU A 193 -1.56 -2.86 -13.10
C LEU A 193 -2.34 -1.64 -13.59
N GLY A 194 -2.27 -0.54 -12.83
CA GLY A 194 -2.92 0.72 -13.16
C GLY A 194 -2.24 1.46 -14.31
N GLN A 195 -3.01 2.30 -14.99
CA GLN A 195 -2.52 3.22 -16.00
C GLN A 195 -2.07 4.54 -15.36
N THR A 196 -1.35 5.37 -16.09
CA THR A 196 -0.86 6.67 -15.60
C THR A 196 -2.00 7.54 -15.03
N GLU A 197 -3.17 7.51 -15.68
CA GLU A 197 -4.36 8.24 -15.26
C GLU A 197 -4.88 7.81 -13.88
N ASP A 198 -4.77 6.51 -13.55
CA ASP A 198 -5.18 5.98 -12.25
C ASP A 198 -4.27 6.49 -11.13
N PHE A 199 -2.97 6.60 -11.39
CA PHE A 199 -2.00 7.17 -10.46
C PHE A 199 -2.18 8.67 -10.28
N ILE A 200 -2.51 9.39 -11.35
CA ILE A 200 -2.89 10.81 -11.28
C ILE A 200 -4.14 10.97 -10.42
N ALA A 201 -5.16 10.14 -10.62
CA ALA A 201 -6.38 10.15 -9.82
C ALA A 201 -6.11 9.86 -8.34
N LEU A 202 -5.19 8.93 -8.04
CA LEU A 202 -4.75 8.63 -6.68
C LEU A 202 -4.06 9.85 -6.03
N ALA A 203 -3.12 10.48 -6.73
CA ALA A 203 -2.42 11.67 -6.23
C ALA A 203 -3.38 12.86 -6.00
N GLN A 204 -4.34 13.05 -6.90
CA GLN A 204 -5.39 14.08 -6.73
C GLN A 204 -6.34 13.76 -5.56
N ARG A 205 -6.56 12.48 -5.28
CA ARG A 205 -7.42 12.05 -4.17
C ARG A 205 -6.76 12.27 -2.81
N PHE A 206 -5.46 12.09 -2.73
CA PHE A 206 -4.65 12.22 -1.53
C PHE A 206 -3.50 13.22 -1.76
N PRO A 207 -3.82 14.51 -1.95
CA PRO A 207 -2.82 15.51 -2.30
C PRO A 207 -1.80 15.70 -1.17
N GLU A 208 -0.60 16.09 -1.55
CA GLU A 208 0.35 16.60 -0.58
C GLU A 208 -0.25 17.79 0.17
N PRO A 209 -0.15 17.85 1.51
CA PRO A 209 -0.65 18.98 2.23
C PRO A 209 0.14 20.25 1.86
N ALA A 210 -0.55 21.35 1.64
CA ALA A 210 0.06 22.64 1.78
C ALA A 210 0.65 22.73 3.19
N ALA A 211 1.92 23.10 3.31
CA ALA A 211 2.75 23.05 4.52
C ALA A 211 1.97 23.35 5.82
N GLY A 212 1.97 22.39 6.74
CA GLY A 212 1.39 22.47 8.07
C GLY A 212 0.04 21.77 8.22
N CYS A 213 0.05 20.62 8.88
CA CYS A 213 -1.14 20.02 9.49
C CYS A 213 -1.63 20.98 10.59
N LYS A 214 -2.66 21.80 10.31
CA LYS A 214 -3.37 22.58 11.32
C LYS A 214 -4.60 21.86 11.81
#